data_4b5c90a694816d8484741927a899d587
#
_entry.id   4b5c90a694816d8484741927a899d587
#
_cell.length_a   1.000
_cell.length_b   1.000
_cell.length_c   1.000
_cell.angle_alpha   90.00
_cell.angle_beta   90.00
_cell.angle_gamma   90.00
#
_symmetry.space_group_name_H-M   'P 1'
#
loop_
_entity.id
_entity.type
_entity.pdbx_description
1 polymer ?
#
loop_
_entity_poly.entity_id
_entity_poly.type
_entity_poly.pdbx_seq_one_letter_code
_entity_poly.pdbx_strand_id
1 'polypeptide(L)'
;MGCRILALEDQSDFVWGHVSARDPDGRGAWMKAATLGFDEIGPEQVILVSWDGEVLEGEGRRHAEYPIHTELLRARPDVASAVHTHAPWSVAFASTGAPLRPISHEATLFVPPEIARFTKTGDLILTSELGVDVAVALGDRNAAFMVQHGIVTCGPDVVTAVMTAVLLERACRTQIRAVGSGGPVTWSSDEEALSKRGNCYPPALLQQAWDYLARQVSAA
;
A
#
# COMPACT_ATOMS: atom_id res chain seq x y z
N MET A 1 -6.10 12.70 -5.08
CA MET A 1 -4.72 13.06 -4.65
C MET A 1 -3.87 11.82 -4.44
N GLY A 2 -4.25 10.83 -3.60
CA GLY A 2 -3.42 9.65 -3.29
C GLY A 2 -2.89 8.88 -4.51
N CYS A 3 -3.71 8.65 -5.52
CA CYS A 3 -3.27 8.03 -6.78
C CYS A 3 -2.12 8.82 -7.43
N ARG A 4 -2.28 10.14 -7.55
CA ARG A 4 -1.26 11.00 -8.16
C ARG A 4 0.04 11.05 -7.36
N ILE A 5 -0.02 10.95 -6.02
CA ILE A 5 1.18 10.81 -5.19
C ILE A 5 1.88 9.48 -5.47
N LEU A 6 1.13 8.38 -5.61
CA LEU A 6 1.72 7.08 -5.99
C LEU A 6 2.37 7.14 -7.38
N ALA A 7 1.76 7.85 -8.34
CA ALA A 7 2.39 8.09 -9.64
C ALA A 7 3.70 8.87 -9.51
N LEU A 8 3.70 9.95 -8.74
CA LEU A 8 4.90 10.77 -8.50
C LEU A 8 6.03 9.97 -7.83
N GLU A 9 5.70 8.97 -7.01
CA GLU A 9 6.62 8.10 -6.28
C GLU A 9 6.92 6.77 -7.03
N ASP A 10 6.81 6.76 -8.37
CA ASP A 10 7.16 5.65 -9.26
C ASP A 10 6.43 4.33 -8.97
N GLN A 11 5.18 4.40 -8.44
CA GLN A 11 4.36 3.22 -8.20
C GLN A 11 3.27 3.01 -9.26
N SER A 12 3.32 3.75 -10.35
CA SER A 12 2.44 3.50 -11.51
C SER A 12 2.88 2.24 -12.25
N ASP A 13 1.90 1.43 -12.61
CA ASP A 13 2.06 0.30 -13.51
C ASP A 13 0.91 0.37 -14.54
N PHE A 14 1.08 1.22 -15.55
CA PHE A 14 0.06 1.57 -16.55
C PHE A 14 -1.26 1.96 -15.87
N VAL A 15 -2.30 1.14 -16.06
CA VAL A 15 -3.64 1.36 -15.53
C VAL A 15 -3.94 0.52 -14.27
N TRP A 16 -3.01 -0.35 -13.91
CA TRP A 16 -3.15 -1.25 -12.77
C TRP A 16 -2.79 -0.56 -11.45
N GLY A 17 -3.02 -1.27 -10.35
CA GLY A 17 -2.93 -0.68 -9.03
C GLY A 17 -4.15 0.17 -8.68
N HIS A 18 -4.47 0.23 -7.40
CA HIS A 18 -5.68 0.90 -6.93
C HIS A 18 -5.58 1.36 -5.49
N VAL A 19 -6.28 2.46 -5.22
CA VAL A 19 -6.48 3.02 -3.88
C VAL A 19 -7.96 2.96 -3.58
N SER A 20 -8.33 2.61 -2.36
CA SER A 20 -9.71 2.66 -1.90
C SER A 20 -9.87 3.38 -0.58
N ALA A 21 -11.07 3.88 -0.33
CA ALA A 21 -11.49 4.42 0.95
C ALA A 21 -12.87 3.84 1.31
N ARG A 22 -13.05 3.42 2.55
CA ARG A 22 -14.34 2.95 3.07
C ARG A 22 -15.41 4.00 2.87
N ASP A 23 -16.56 3.59 2.38
CA ASP A 23 -17.73 4.46 2.31
C ASP A 23 -18.24 4.75 3.74
N PRO A 24 -18.46 6.03 4.10
CA PRO A 24 -18.91 6.39 5.44
C PRO A 24 -20.31 5.85 5.76
N ASP A 25 -21.15 5.62 4.74
CA ASP A 25 -22.48 5.03 4.90
C ASP A 25 -22.46 3.49 4.93
N GLY A 26 -21.27 2.89 4.88
CA GLY A 26 -21.08 1.44 5.01
C GLY A 26 -21.51 0.61 3.81
N ARG A 27 -21.75 1.22 2.65
CA ARG A 27 -22.23 0.56 1.42
C ARG A 27 -21.12 -0.22 0.68
N GLY A 28 -19.85 0.11 0.92
CA GLY A 28 -18.71 -0.47 0.22
C GLY A 28 -17.44 0.37 0.35
N ALA A 29 -16.71 0.53 -0.74
CA ALA A 29 -15.51 1.31 -0.81
C ALA A 29 -15.45 2.18 -2.07
N TRP A 30 -15.10 3.45 -1.88
CA TRP A 30 -14.70 4.33 -2.97
C TRP A 30 -13.35 3.92 -3.49
N MET A 31 -13.20 3.77 -4.81
CA MET A 31 -11.93 3.42 -5.43
C MET A 31 -11.79 4.08 -6.79
N LYS A 32 -10.56 4.16 -7.30
CA LYS A 32 -10.35 4.65 -8.67
C LYS A 32 -11.01 3.71 -9.67
N ALA A 33 -11.57 4.27 -10.74
CA ALA A 33 -12.06 3.48 -11.87
C ALA A 33 -10.90 2.73 -12.54
N ALA A 34 -11.16 1.53 -13.06
CA ALA A 34 -10.23 0.78 -13.89
C ALA A 34 -9.96 1.51 -15.23
N THR A 35 -8.94 1.05 -15.96
CA THR A 35 -8.54 1.56 -17.29
C THR A 35 -7.86 2.94 -17.31
N LEU A 36 -7.64 3.57 -16.17
CA LEU A 36 -6.93 4.84 -16.04
C LEU A 36 -5.67 4.65 -15.18
N GLY A 37 -4.59 5.34 -15.54
CA GLY A 37 -3.36 5.41 -14.73
C GLY A 37 -3.56 6.24 -13.47
N PHE A 38 -2.63 6.12 -12.54
CA PHE A 38 -2.71 6.87 -11.28
C PHE A 38 -2.64 8.39 -11.45
N ASP A 39 -1.91 8.87 -12.44
CA ASP A 39 -1.75 10.28 -12.80
C ASP A 39 -3.00 10.89 -13.42
N GLU A 40 -3.87 10.06 -14.05
CA GLU A 40 -5.09 10.50 -14.70
C GLU A 40 -6.27 10.70 -13.74
N ILE A 41 -6.13 10.26 -12.46
CA ILE A 41 -7.26 10.20 -11.53
C ILE A 41 -7.58 11.58 -10.93
N GLY A 42 -8.79 12.05 -11.23
CA GLY A 42 -9.48 13.16 -10.55
C GLY A 42 -10.70 12.66 -9.76
N PRO A 43 -11.46 13.57 -9.14
CA PRO A 43 -12.66 13.20 -8.38
C PRO A 43 -13.71 12.44 -9.20
N GLU A 44 -13.85 12.77 -10.49
CA GLU A 44 -14.85 12.17 -11.41
C GLU A 44 -14.50 10.72 -11.79
N GLN A 45 -13.24 10.31 -11.60
CA GLN A 45 -12.76 8.96 -11.89
C GLN A 45 -12.77 8.04 -10.65
N VAL A 46 -13.46 8.45 -9.59
CA VAL A 46 -13.65 7.65 -8.38
C VAL A 46 -15.07 7.09 -8.38
N ILE A 47 -15.18 5.79 -8.19
CA ILE A 47 -16.44 5.05 -8.17
C ILE A 47 -16.69 4.43 -6.81
N LEU A 48 -17.94 4.27 -6.42
CA LEU A 48 -18.33 3.48 -5.25
C LEU A 48 -18.59 2.03 -5.69
N VAL A 49 -17.85 1.11 -5.09
CA VAL A 49 -18.01 -0.33 -5.32
C VAL A 49 -18.58 -0.95 -4.05
N SER A 50 -19.67 -1.70 -4.20
CA SER A 50 -20.28 -2.44 -3.08
C SER A 50 -19.33 -3.50 -2.54
N TRP A 51 -19.66 -4.01 -1.36
CA TRP A 51 -18.88 -5.12 -0.79
C TRP A 51 -18.82 -6.35 -1.71
N ASP A 52 -19.82 -6.56 -2.55
CA ASP A 52 -19.92 -7.70 -3.45
C ASP A 52 -19.49 -7.39 -4.89
N GLY A 53 -18.96 -6.19 -5.11
CA GLY A 53 -18.31 -5.79 -6.37
C GLY A 53 -19.25 -5.14 -7.38
N GLU A 54 -20.42 -4.69 -7.01
CA GLU A 54 -21.28 -3.88 -7.87
C GLU A 54 -20.85 -2.42 -7.85
N VAL A 55 -20.88 -1.73 -8.98
CA VAL A 55 -20.65 -0.28 -9.05
C VAL A 55 -21.97 0.40 -8.67
N LEU A 56 -21.98 1.07 -7.51
CA LEU A 56 -23.16 1.74 -6.98
C LEU A 56 -23.25 3.21 -7.41
N GLU A 57 -22.12 3.89 -7.53
CA GLU A 57 -22.03 5.30 -7.91
C GLU A 57 -20.78 5.56 -8.75
N GLY A 58 -20.83 6.64 -9.56
CA GLY A 58 -19.76 7.06 -10.45
C GLY A 58 -19.80 6.34 -11.80
N GLU A 59 -18.95 6.79 -12.73
CA GLU A 59 -18.85 6.24 -14.08
C GLU A 59 -17.55 5.46 -14.24
N GLY A 60 -17.64 4.29 -14.87
CA GLY A 60 -16.47 3.47 -15.15
C GLY A 60 -16.61 2.03 -14.67
N ARG A 61 -15.53 1.27 -14.87
CA ARG A 61 -15.46 -0.14 -14.50
C ARG A 61 -14.66 -0.27 -13.19
N ARG A 62 -15.09 -1.17 -12.31
CA ARG A 62 -14.29 -1.55 -11.16
C ARG A 62 -13.08 -2.39 -11.56
N HIS A 63 -12.04 -2.37 -10.74
CA HIS A 63 -10.93 -3.30 -10.88
C HIS A 63 -11.36 -4.74 -10.64
N ALA A 64 -10.74 -5.69 -11.35
CA ALA A 64 -10.99 -7.11 -11.14
C ALA A 64 -10.60 -7.56 -9.73
N GLU A 65 -9.53 -6.99 -9.19
CA GLU A 65 -8.97 -7.29 -7.87
C GLU A 65 -9.59 -6.45 -6.73
N TYR A 66 -10.83 -5.97 -6.89
CA TYR A 66 -11.54 -5.31 -5.81
C TYR A 66 -11.61 -6.14 -4.50
N PRO A 67 -11.57 -7.51 -4.54
CA PRO A 67 -11.61 -8.30 -3.31
C PRO A 67 -10.45 -8.02 -2.36
N ILE A 68 -9.27 -7.60 -2.85
CA ILE A 68 -8.16 -7.15 -1.99
C ILE A 68 -8.66 -6.07 -1.01
N HIS A 69 -9.45 -5.12 -1.50
CA HIS A 69 -9.94 -3.99 -0.72
C HIS A 69 -11.15 -4.34 0.12
N THR A 70 -12.17 -4.93 -0.50
CA THR A 70 -13.43 -5.21 0.18
C THR A 70 -13.25 -6.18 1.34
N GLU A 71 -12.49 -7.25 1.15
CA GLU A 71 -12.30 -8.23 2.21
C GLU A 71 -11.34 -7.73 3.31
N LEU A 72 -10.31 -6.95 2.95
CA LEU A 72 -9.46 -6.30 3.95
C LEU A 72 -10.27 -5.31 4.80
N LEU A 73 -11.04 -4.44 4.15
CA LEU A 73 -11.86 -3.47 4.85
C LEU A 73 -12.96 -4.13 5.71
N ARG A 74 -13.55 -5.25 5.26
CA ARG A 74 -14.49 -6.04 6.08
C ARG A 74 -13.81 -6.61 7.32
N ALA A 75 -12.62 -7.19 7.16
CA ALA A 75 -11.87 -7.85 8.24
C ALA A 75 -11.31 -6.86 9.27
N ARG A 76 -11.07 -5.61 8.88
CA ARG A 76 -10.38 -4.57 9.66
C ARG A 76 -11.24 -3.32 9.84
N PRO A 77 -12.14 -3.28 10.83
CA PRO A 77 -12.97 -2.08 11.11
C PRO A 77 -12.16 -0.83 11.48
N ASP A 78 -10.95 -1.00 11.98
CA ASP A 78 -9.99 0.06 12.30
C ASP A 78 -9.30 0.66 11.06
N VAL A 79 -9.47 0.03 9.89
CA VAL A 79 -8.93 0.48 8.60
C VAL A 79 -10.01 1.15 7.78
N ALA A 80 -9.72 2.34 7.28
CA ALA A 80 -10.63 3.07 6.38
C ALA A 80 -10.08 3.21 4.96
N SER A 81 -8.83 2.87 4.70
CA SER A 81 -8.24 2.92 3.35
C SER A 81 -7.26 1.79 3.11
N ALA A 82 -7.24 1.30 1.87
CA ALA A 82 -6.28 0.32 1.39
C ALA A 82 -5.68 0.74 0.05
N VAL A 83 -4.44 0.33 -0.17
CA VAL A 83 -3.68 0.56 -1.40
C VAL A 83 -3.12 -0.77 -1.87
N HIS A 84 -3.22 -1.03 -3.16
CA HIS A 84 -2.51 -2.10 -3.84
C HIS A 84 -1.72 -1.53 -5.01
N THR A 85 -0.43 -1.83 -5.09
CA THR A 85 0.44 -1.43 -6.19
C THR A 85 1.44 -2.52 -6.52
N HIS A 86 1.98 -2.48 -7.75
CA HIS A 86 3.08 -3.32 -8.21
C HIS A 86 4.42 -2.58 -8.09
N ALA A 87 4.65 -1.95 -6.94
CA ALA A 87 5.83 -1.13 -6.66
C ALA A 87 7.13 -1.90 -6.93
N PRO A 88 8.00 -1.42 -7.87
CA PRO A 88 9.06 -2.26 -8.46
C PRO A 88 10.09 -2.81 -7.47
N TRP A 89 10.53 -1.98 -6.52
CA TRP A 89 11.52 -2.41 -5.53
C TRP A 89 10.91 -3.34 -4.49
N SER A 90 9.63 -3.14 -4.15
CA SER A 90 8.90 -4.02 -3.23
C SER A 90 8.66 -5.38 -3.85
N VAL A 91 8.25 -5.45 -5.12
CA VAL A 91 8.09 -6.71 -5.87
C VAL A 91 9.43 -7.44 -5.96
N ALA A 92 10.50 -6.74 -6.36
CA ALA A 92 11.83 -7.32 -6.45
C ALA A 92 12.30 -7.84 -5.09
N PHE A 93 12.13 -7.05 -4.02
CA PHE A 93 12.51 -7.44 -2.68
C PHE A 93 11.72 -8.65 -2.17
N ALA A 94 10.41 -8.63 -2.33
CA ALA A 94 9.53 -9.71 -1.89
C ALA A 94 9.90 -11.07 -2.53
N SER A 95 10.35 -11.03 -3.79
CA SER A 95 10.75 -12.22 -4.54
C SER A 95 12.07 -12.85 -4.06
N THR A 96 12.89 -12.11 -3.31
CA THR A 96 14.13 -12.66 -2.74
C THR A 96 13.90 -13.57 -1.54
N GLY A 97 12.75 -13.49 -0.87
CA GLY A 97 12.48 -14.16 0.39
C GLY A 97 13.29 -13.61 1.58
N ALA A 98 14.16 -12.62 1.37
CA ALA A 98 14.96 -12.04 2.45
C ALA A 98 14.08 -11.29 3.46
N PRO A 99 14.44 -11.30 4.76
CA PRO A 99 13.76 -10.49 5.76
C PRO A 99 14.04 -9.00 5.54
N LEU A 100 13.03 -8.15 5.67
CA LEU A 100 13.22 -6.72 5.73
C LEU A 100 13.93 -6.38 7.06
N ARG A 101 14.94 -5.51 6.99
CA ARG A 101 15.73 -5.09 8.14
C ARG A 101 15.60 -3.59 8.39
N PRO A 102 15.65 -3.11 9.65
CA PRO A 102 15.55 -1.68 9.96
C PRO A 102 16.87 -0.95 9.65
N ILE A 103 17.27 -0.95 8.37
CA ILE A 103 18.49 -0.31 7.87
C ILE A 103 18.31 1.18 7.56
N SER A 104 17.06 1.63 7.49
CA SER A 104 16.69 3.03 7.25
C SER A 104 15.51 3.41 8.13
N HIS A 105 15.20 4.71 8.23
CA HIS A 105 14.02 5.15 8.98
C HIS A 105 12.74 4.55 8.42
N GLU A 106 12.56 4.52 7.10
CA GLU A 106 11.37 3.99 6.45
C GLU A 106 11.11 2.53 6.83
N ALA A 107 12.18 1.72 6.90
CA ALA A 107 12.07 0.32 7.24
C ALA A 107 11.56 0.08 8.66
N THR A 108 11.82 1.01 9.60
CA THR A 108 11.36 0.88 10.99
C THR A 108 9.84 0.93 11.13
N LEU A 109 9.13 1.43 10.13
CA LEU A 109 7.67 1.41 10.12
C LEU A 109 7.12 -0.03 10.04
N PHE A 110 7.88 -0.94 9.42
CA PHE A 110 7.46 -2.30 9.08
C PHE A 110 8.13 -3.37 9.95
N VAL A 111 9.28 -3.08 10.53
CA VAL A 111 10.08 -4.02 11.31
C VAL A 111 10.66 -3.34 12.56
N PRO A 112 10.66 -4.02 13.74
CA PRO A 112 9.95 -5.23 14.10
C PRO A 112 8.43 -5.02 14.27
N PRO A 113 7.58 -6.09 14.32
CA PRO A 113 7.87 -7.45 13.92
C PRO A 113 8.09 -7.58 12.41
N GLU A 114 8.35 -8.80 11.92
CA GLU A 114 8.54 -9.02 10.48
C GLU A 114 7.29 -8.60 9.68
N ILE A 115 7.51 -7.97 8.52
CA ILE A 115 6.43 -7.60 7.60
C ILE A 115 5.67 -8.84 7.12
N ALA A 116 4.36 -8.72 6.99
CA ALA A 116 3.51 -9.80 6.50
C ALA A 116 3.84 -10.18 5.04
N ARG A 117 3.61 -11.46 4.71
CA ARG A 117 3.79 -12.00 3.36
C ARG A 117 2.59 -12.87 2.99
N PHE A 118 1.94 -12.54 1.89
CA PHE A 118 0.97 -13.41 1.23
C PHE A 118 1.71 -14.25 0.19
N THR A 119 1.69 -15.57 0.35
CA THR A 119 2.47 -16.51 -0.45
C THR A 119 1.62 -17.59 -1.12
N LYS A 120 0.29 -17.51 -1.00
CA LYS A 120 -0.63 -18.53 -1.52
C LYS A 120 -0.64 -18.58 -3.05
N THR A 121 -0.55 -17.42 -3.69
CA THR A 121 -0.46 -17.27 -5.14
C THR A 121 0.20 -15.94 -5.50
N GLY A 122 0.87 -15.90 -6.64
CA GLY A 122 1.31 -14.66 -7.31
C GLY A 122 0.37 -14.24 -8.44
N ASP A 123 -0.75 -14.93 -8.63
CA ASP A 123 -1.77 -14.58 -9.61
C ASP A 123 -2.75 -13.53 -9.07
N LEU A 124 -3.65 -13.05 -9.93
CA LEU A 124 -4.65 -12.03 -9.59
C LEU A 124 -5.60 -12.49 -8.48
N ILE A 125 -5.99 -11.58 -7.61
CA ILE A 125 -6.92 -11.82 -6.51
C ILE A 125 -8.35 -11.54 -6.99
N LEU A 126 -8.95 -12.50 -7.67
CA LEU A 126 -10.23 -12.33 -8.35
C LEU A 126 -11.44 -12.77 -7.55
N THR A 127 -11.24 -13.44 -6.41
CA THR A 127 -12.34 -13.97 -5.60
C THR A 127 -12.31 -13.45 -4.16
N SER A 128 -13.47 -13.42 -3.51
CA SER A 128 -13.56 -13.05 -2.09
C SER A 128 -12.73 -13.95 -1.20
N GLU A 129 -12.65 -15.26 -1.50
CA GLU A 129 -11.83 -16.22 -0.74
C GLU A 129 -10.34 -15.84 -0.77
N LEU A 130 -9.81 -15.47 -1.95
CA LEU A 130 -8.43 -14.99 -2.07
C LEU A 130 -8.24 -13.64 -1.36
N GLY A 131 -9.23 -12.74 -1.44
CA GLY A 131 -9.22 -11.48 -0.71
C GLY A 131 -9.17 -11.69 0.82
N VAL A 132 -9.96 -12.65 1.34
CA VAL A 132 -9.91 -13.05 2.76
C VAL A 132 -8.53 -13.60 3.12
N ASP A 133 -7.93 -14.43 2.27
CA ASP A 133 -6.59 -14.97 2.51
C ASP A 133 -5.53 -13.86 2.56
N VAL A 134 -5.65 -12.82 1.73
CA VAL A 134 -4.77 -11.63 1.79
C VAL A 134 -4.98 -10.89 3.11
N ALA A 135 -6.22 -10.66 3.53
CA ALA A 135 -6.54 -10.01 4.80
C ALA A 135 -6.03 -10.80 6.01
N VAL A 136 -6.15 -12.13 5.98
CA VAL A 136 -5.60 -13.02 7.01
C VAL A 136 -4.07 -12.96 7.06
N ALA A 137 -3.40 -12.97 5.90
CA ALA A 137 -1.96 -12.86 5.83
C ALA A 137 -1.45 -11.51 6.35
N LEU A 138 -2.17 -10.42 6.06
CA LEU A 138 -1.87 -9.09 6.58
C LEU A 138 -2.02 -9.04 8.11
N GLY A 139 -3.07 -9.66 8.65
CA GLY A 139 -3.38 -9.66 10.08
C GLY A 139 -3.61 -8.24 10.62
N ASP A 140 -2.96 -7.91 11.72
CA ASP A 140 -3.02 -6.58 12.38
C ASP A 140 -2.01 -5.56 11.82
N ARG A 141 -1.21 -5.94 10.83
CA ARG A 141 -0.21 -5.08 10.21
C ARG A 141 -0.81 -4.09 9.21
N ASN A 142 -0.04 -3.07 8.87
CA ASN A 142 -0.46 -2.06 7.90
C ASN A 142 0.13 -2.28 6.50
N ALA A 143 0.95 -3.32 6.32
CA ALA A 143 1.55 -3.66 5.04
C ALA A 143 1.82 -5.17 4.92
N ALA A 144 1.67 -5.69 3.72
CA ALA A 144 2.10 -7.03 3.35
C ALA A 144 2.70 -7.04 1.95
N PHE A 145 3.72 -7.88 1.75
CA PHE A 145 4.14 -8.29 0.43
C PHE A 145 3.16 -9.34 -0.11
N MET A 146 2.69 -9.15 -1.32
CA MET A 146 2.05 -10.17 -2.14
C MET A 146 3.15 -10.74 -3.04
N VAL A 147 3.73 -11.88 -2.64
CA VAL A 147 4.95 -12.40 -3.25
C VAL A 147 4.75 -12.70 -4.73
N GLN A 148 5.66 -12.20 -5.60
CA GLN A 148 5.59 -12.29 -7.06
C GLN A 148 4.40 -11.53 -7.70
N HIS A 149 3.78 -10.61 -6.96
CA HIS A 149 2.64 -9.83 -7.43
C HIS A 149 2.82 -8.35 -7.14
N GLY A 150 2.73 -7.95 -5.89
CA GLY A 150 2.77 -6.55 -5.49
C GLY A 150 2.82 -6.35 -3.99
N ILE A 151 2.23 -5.26 -3.54
CA ILE A 151 2.04 -4.96 -2.12
C ILE A 151 0.58 -4.62 -1.83
N VAL A 152 0.16 -4.86 -0.60
CA VAL A 152 -1.03 -4.27 -0.02
C VAL A 152 -0.64 -3.46 1.20
N THR A 153 -1.14 -2.22 1.29
CA THR A 153 -0.97 -1.38 2.48
C THR A 153 -2.32 -0.80 2.90
N CYS A 154 -2.44 -0.45 4.18
CA CYS A 154 -3.69 0.06 4.72
C CYS A 154 -3.46 1.03 5.89
N GLY A 155 -4.52 1.74 6.25
CA GLY A 155 -4.49 2.66 7.37
C GLY A 155 -5.87 3.20 7.74
N PRO A 156 -5.94 3.98 8.83
CA PRO A 156 -7.19 4.61 9.30
C PRO A 156 -7.70 5.70 8.35
N ASP A 157 -6.89 6.10 7.37
CA ASP A 157 -7.21 7.09 6.35
C ASP A 157 -6.36 6.90 5.09
N VAL A 158 -6.70 7.63 4.02
CA VAL A 158 -6.00 7.58 2.73
C VAL A 158 -4.55 8.04 2.85
N VAL A 159 -4.29 9.05 3.69
CA VAL A 159 -2.94 9.58 3.90
C VAL A 159 -2.04 8.49 4.44
N THR A 160 -2.45 7.83 5.51
CA THR A 160 -1.68 6.77 6.15
C THR A 160 -1.47 5.59 5.21
N ALA A 161 -2.51 5.13 4.50
CA ALA A 161 -2.41 3.98 3.60
C ALA A 161 -1.44 4.25 2.44
N VAL A 162 -1.52 5.41 1.79
CA VAL A 162 -0.66 5.82 0.68
C VAL A 162 0.78 6.06 1.14
N MET A 163 0.97 6.79 2.25
CA MET A 163 2.31 7.03 2.77
C MET A 163 2.99 5.74 3.22
N THR A 164 2.23 4.76 3.72
CA THR A 164 2.74 3.43 4.02
C THR A 164 3.27 2.73 2.75
N ALA A 165 2.55 2.82 1.62
CA ALA A 165 3.03 2.26 0.35
C ALA A 165 4.32 2.95 -0.14
N VAL A 166 4.36 4.29 -0.10
CA VAL A 166 5.56 5.07 -0.47
C VAL A 166 6.76 4.69 0.39
N LEU A 167 6.59 4.59 1.70
CA LEU A 167 7.68 4.28 2.61
C LEU A 167 8.15 2.82 2.49
N LEU A 168 7.24 1.87 2.20
CA LEU A 168 7.63 0.47 1.96
C LEU A 168 8.50 0.34 0.72
N GLU A 169 8.13 0.99 -0.37
CA GLU A 169 8.92 1.00 -1.61
C GLU A 169 10.31 1.59 -1.39
N ARG A 170 10.41 2.69 -0.64
CA ARG A 170 11.69 3.31 -0.28
C ARG A 170 12.54 2.41 0.61
N ALA A 171 11.93 1.72 1.58
CA ALA A 171 12.63 0.77 2.45
C ALA A 171 13.22 -0.40 1.66
N CYS A 172 12.44 -1.00 0.76
CA CYS A 172 12.89 -2.09 -0.12
C CYS A 172 14.03 -1.63 -1.04
N ARG A 173 13.88 -0.48 -1.69
CA ARG A 173 14.92 0.13 -2.54
C ARG A 173 16.21 0.32 -1.77
N THR A 174 16.14 0.85 -0.56
CA THR A 174 17.31 1.11 0.28
C THR A 174 18.02 -0.19 0.65
N GLN A 175 17.27 -1.23 1.07
CA GLN A 175 17.89 -2.51 1.42
C GLN A 175 18.49 -3.22 0.23
N ILE A 176 17.84 -3.26 -0.93
CA ILE A 176 18.39 -3.85 -2.16
C ILE A 176 19.72 -3.16 -2.53
N ARG A 177 19.75 -1.84 -2.49
CA ARG A 177 20.98 -1.07 -2.81
C ARG A 177 22.09 -1.30 -1.80
N ALA A 178 21.76 -1.34 -0.50
CA ALA A 178 22.76 -1.59 0.54
C ALA A 178 23.38 -2.98 0.40
N VAL A 179 22.56 -4.01 0.21
CA VAL A 179 23.04 -5.40 -0.01
C VAL A 179 23.80 -5.51 -1.32
N GLY A 180 23.31 -4.86 -2.38
CA GLY A 180 23.97 -4.86 -3.71
C GLY A 180 25.33 -4.16 -3.74
N SER A 181 25.68 -3.36 -2.72
CA SER A 181 27.02 -2.75 -2.60
C SER A 181 28.14 -3.74 -2.31
N GLY A 182 27.79 -4.96 -1.89
CA GLY A 182 28.76 -6.03 -1.58
C GLY A 182 29.52 -5.88 -0.26
N GLY A 183 29.28 -4.79 0.49
CA GLY A 183 29.85 -4.59 1.83
C GLY A 183 28.97 -5.16 2.95
N PRO A 184 29.46 -5.14 4.19
CA PRO A 184 28.67 -5.51 5.35
C PRO A 184 27.51 -4.53 5.53
N VAL A 185 26.31 -5.07 5.80
CA VAL A 185 25.11 -4.27 6.07
C VAL A 185 24.82 -4.31 7.55
N THR A 186 24.64 -3.14 8.15
CA THR A 186 24.23 -2.99 9.55
C THR A 186 22.83 -2.44 9.63
N TRP A 187 22.14 -2.68 10.74
CA TRP A 187 20.78 -2.19 10.97
C TRP A 187 20.56 -1.93 12.47
N SER A 188 19.52 -1.20 12.81
CA SER A 188 19.14 -0.89 14.18
C SER A 188 18.72 -2.14 14.94
N SER A 189 18.96 -2.14 16.24
CA SER A 189 18.30 -3.11 17.14
C SER A 189 16.78 -2.93 17.10
N ASP A 190 16.03 -3.93 17.57
CA ASP A 190 14.57 -3.86 17.64
C ASP A 190 14.11 -2.69 18.54
N GLU A 191 14.79 -2.47 19.67
CA GLU A 191 14.50 -1.35 20.56
C GLU A 191 14.70 0.00 19.87
N GLU A 192 15.84 0.18 19.21
CA GLU A 192 16.12 1.42 18.45
C GLU A 192 15.15 1.61 17.29
N ALA A 193 14.78 0.54 16.59
CA ALA A 193 13.82 0.59 15.48
C ALA A 193 12.43 1.02 15.95
N LEU A 194 11.96 0.49 17.08
CA LEU A 194 10.68 0.90 17.68
C LEU A 194 10.71 2.37 18.13
N SER A 195 11.81 2.82 18.75
CA SER A 195 12.00 4.22 19.11
C SER A 195 11.96 5.13 17.87
N LYS A 196 12.69 4.77 16.82
CA LYS A 196 12.69 5.51 15.54
C LYS A 196 11.29 5.56 14.91
N ARG A 197 10.55 4.45 14.91
CA ARG A 197 9.16 4.42 14.43
C ARG A 197 8.29 5.48 15.12
N GLY A 198 8.33 5.53 16.44
CA GLY A 198 7.56 6.49 17.23
C GLY A 198 7.96 7.94 16.97
N ASN A 199 9.26 8.19 16.77
CA ASN A 199 9.78 9.54 16.58
C ASN A 199 9.67 10.05 15.14
N CYS A 200 9.83 9.18 14.13
CA CYS A 200 9.90 9.58 12.73
C CYS A 200 8.55 9.56 12.00
N TYR A 201 7.59 8.74 12.49
CA TYR A 201 6.34 8.51 11.77
C TYR A 201 5.05 8.67 12.61
N PRO A 202 4.98 9.64 13.54
CA PRO A 202 3.69 9.99 14.12
C PRO A 202 2.76 10.55 13.03
N PRO A 203 1.43 10.46 13.17
CA PRO A 203 0.47 10.89 12.16
C PRO A 203 0.71 12.29 11.61
N ALA A 204 1.12 13.23 12.47
CA ALA A 204 1.41 14.61 12.06
C ALA A 204 2.60 14.73 11.09
N LEU A 205 3.63 13.87 11.21
CA LEU A 205 4.77 13.88 10.29
C LEU A 205 4.44 13.16 8.98
N LEU A 206 3.63 12.12 9.01
CA LEU A 206 3.08 11.51 7.79
C LEU A 206 2.23 12.51 7.02
N GLN A 207 1.39 13.30 7.71
CA GLN A 207 0.62 14.36 7.08
C GLN A 207 1.51 15.43 6.43
N GLN A 208 2.58 15.87 7.10
CA GLN A 208 3.53 16.82 6.52
C GLN A 208 4.21 16.29 5.25
N ALA A 209 4.59 15.01 5.24
CA ALA A 209 5.16 14.36 4.07
C ALA A 209 4.13 14.26 2.91
N TRP A 210 2.90 13.88 3.23
CA TRP A 210 1.79 13.92 2.28
C TRP A 210 1.58 15.32 1.70
N ASP A 211 1.49 16.36 2.54
CA ASP A 211 1.27 17.74 2.09
C ASP A 211 2.39 18.23 1.17
N TYR A 212 3.63 17.82 1.44
CA TYR A 212 4.75 18.08 0.54
C TYR A 212 4.53 17.43 -0.83
N LEU A 213 4.22 16.13 -0.87
CA LEU A 213 3.98 15.42 -2.13
C LEU A 213 2.75 15.95 -2.88
N ALA A 214 1.70 16.32 -2.15
CA ALA A 214 0.50 16.93 -2.74
C ALA A 214 0.81 18.25 -3.43
N ARG A 215 1.72 19.07 -2.88
CA ARG A 215 2.18 20.29 -3.55
C ARG A 215 2.99 20.00 -4.81
N GLN A 216 3.83 18.93 -4.80
CA GLN A 216 4.57 18.53 -6.00
C GLN A 216 3.62 18.08 -7.12
N VAL A 217 2.61 17.27 -6.80
CA VAL A 217 1.57 16.85 -7.75
C VAL A 217 0.81 18.05 -8.33
N SER A 218 0.56 19.09 -7.53
CA SER A 218 -0.17 20.27 -7.99
C SER A 218 0.67 21.24 -8.83
N ALA A 219 1.98 21.08 -8.81
CA ALA A 219 2.92 21.92 -9.55
C ALA A 219 3.38 21.27 -10.89
N ALA A 220 3.10 19.98 -11.07
CA ALA A 220 3.40 19.20 -12.28
C ALA A 220 2.25 19.30 -13.30
#